data_4ee7be04aad157ad6715a08b1387a6bb
#
_entry.id   4ee7be04aad157ad6715a08b1387a6bb
#
_cell.length_a   1.000
_cell.length_b   1.000
_cell.length_c   1.000
_cell.angle_alpha   90.00
_cell.angle_beta   90.00
_cell.angle_gamma   90.00
#
_symmetry.space_group_name_H-M   'P 1'
#
loop_
_entity.id
_entity.type
_entity.pdbx_description
1 polymer ?
#
loop_
_entity_poly.entity_id
_entity_poly.type
_entity_poly.pdbx_seq_one_letter_code
_entity_poly.pdbx_strand_id
1 'polypeptide(L)'
;GLPSIDQIKRVNKRLSIRYSLPVWLVKKLLDEYGETRAIAIFESLYVRNKASVRVVDLDQKEEIKERLQASDSLLASTALVKENGYVAGSDYFKQGKLTIQDETSQLVAPALEIQASDQVLDACAAPGGKTVHMASYLIDGKITALDLYNHKLLLIQENANRLGVADKIETKQLDARKVSETFGPDAFDKVLVDAPCSGIGLIRRKPDIKYNKDNADFASLQAVQLEILDSVCQSVRKDGIIVYSTCTIISEENTEVVQQFLATHPNFELVPLDHERNEILKEGCILITPELYGSDGFFISRFKRIS
;
A
#
# COMPACT_ATOMS: atom_id res chain seq x y z
N GLY A 1 -22.50 -24.44 -32.26
CA GLY A 1 -22.09 -24.17 -30.91
C GLY A 1 -20.93 -23.17 -30.87
N LEU A 2 -20.80 -22.40 -29.80
CA LEU A 2 -19.66 -21.51 -29.61
C LEU A 2 -18.39 -22.37 -29.48
N PRO A 3 -17.25 -21.98 -30.08
CA PRO A 3 -16.00 -22.71 -29.92
C PRO A 3 -15.58 -22.75 -28.45
N SER A 4 -14.96 -23.82 -28.01
CA SER A 4 -14.42 -23.89 -26.66
C SER A 4 -13.32 -22.83 -26.48
N ILE A 5 -13.13 -22.32 -25.26
CA ILE A 5 -12.11 -21.31 -24.95
C ILE A 5 -10.72 -21.80 -25.38
N ASP A 6 -10.44 -23.09 -25.24
CA ASP A 6 -9.14 -23.68 -25.57
C ASP A 6 -8.87 -23.71 -27.09
N GLN A 7 -9.90 -23.51 -27.93
CA GLN A 7 -9.76 -23.43 -29.39
C GLN A 7 -9.39 -22.02 -29.87
N ILE A 8 -9.36 -21.02 -28.98
CA ILE A 8 -8.97 -19.64 -29.33
C ILE A 8 -7.45 -19.58 -29.48
N LYS A 9 -6.97 -19.30 -30.70
CA LYS A 9 -5.55 -19.33 -31.05
C LYS A 9 -4.72 -18.21 -30.41
N ARG A 10 -5.32 -17.01 -30.18
CA ARG A 10 -4.63 -15.87 -29.57
C ARG A 10 -4.63 -16.02 -28.05
N VAL A 11 -3.46 -16.21 -27.46
CA VAL A 11 -3.28 -16.41 -26.01
C VAL A 11 -3.94 -15.30 -25.20
N ASN A 12 -3.69 -14.03 -25.55
CA ASN A 12 -4.25 -12.91 -24.82
C ASN A 12 -5.78 -12.92 -24.81
N LYS A 13 -6.40 -13.19 -25.95
CA LYS A 13 -7.86 -13.25 -26.09
C LYS A 13 -8.43 -14.45 -25.34
N ARG A 14 -7.78 -15.62 -25.42
CA ARG A 14 -8.20 -16.82 -24.71
C ARG A 14 -8.19 -16.59 -23.21
N LEU A 15 -7.12 -16.03 -22.65
CA LEU A 15 -6.99 -15.74 -21.21
C LEU A 15 -7.95 -14.63 -20.77
N SER A 16 -8.17 -13.62 -21.61
CA SER A 16 -9.16 -12.56 -21.36
C SER A 16 -10.55 -13.14 -21.15
N ILE A 17 -10.96 -14.06 -22.02
CA ILE A 17 -12.28 -14.72 -21.90
C ILE A 17 -12.33 -15.65 -20.69
N ARG A 18 -11.30 -16.49 -20.50
CA ARG A 18 -11.24 -17.46 -19.39
C ARG A 18 -11.34 -16.79 -18.03
N TYR A 19 -10.63 -15.66 -17.83
CA TYR A 19 -10.55 -14.99 -16.55
C TYR A 19 -11.39 -13.71 -16.47
N SER A 20 -12.19 -13.42 -17.48
CA SER A 20 -13.05 -12.22 -17.54
C SER A 20 -12.25 -10.91 -17.27
N LEU A 21 -11.11 -10.77 -17.93
CA LEU A 21 -10.23 -9.62 -17.81
C LEU A 21 -10.10 -8.90 -19.16
N PRO A 22 -9.93 -7.57 -19.17
CA PRO A 22 -9.64 -6.85 -20.40
C PRO A 22 -8.39 -7.38 -21.10
N VAL A 23 -8.40 -7.46 -22.42
CA VAL A 23 -7.25 -7.95 -23.21
C VAL A 23 -5.98 -7.14 -22.93
N TRP A 24 -6.10 -5.82 -22.78
CA TRP A 24 -4.95 -4.97 -22.50
C TRP A 24 -4.29 -5.29 -21.15
N LEU A 25 -5.09 -5.64 -20.13
CA LEU A 25 -4.58 -6.02 -18.81
C LEU A 25 -3.89 -7.38 -18.84
N VAL A 26 -4.50 -8.36 -19.53
CA VAL A 26 -3.89 -9.68 -19.76
C VAL A 26 -2.53 -9.52 -20.43
N LYS A 27 -2.47 -8.75 -21.53
CA LYS A 27 -1.21 -8.49 -22.24
C LYS A 27 -0.16 -7.85 -21.31
N LYS A 28 -0.56 -6.86 -20.54
CA LYS A 28 0.33 -6.14 -19.63
C LYS A 28 0.95 -7.06 -18.60
N LEU A 29 0.15 -7.90 -17.97
CA LEU A 29 0.63 -8.83 -16.95
C LEU A 29 1.44 -9.99 -17.54
N LEU A 30 1.09 -10.47 -18.74
CA LEU A 30 1.89 -11.44 -19.48
C LEU A 30 3.27 -10.89 -19.81
N ASP A 31 3.34 -9.67 -20.33
CA ASP A 31 4.60 -9.02 -20.71
C ASP A 31 5.50 -8.77 -19.49
N GLU A 32 4.90 -8.43 -18.35
CA GLU A 32 5.63 -8.08 -17.14
C GLU A 32 6.06 -9.30 -16.31
N TYR A 33 5.19 -10.30 -16.15
CA TYR A 33 5.42 -11.43 -15.26
C TYR A 33 5.70 -12.76 -15.95
N GLY A 34 5.50 -12.84 -17.25
CA GLY A 34 5.55 -14.10 -18.00
C GLY A 34 4.26 -14.91 -17.85
N GLU A 35 4.10 -15.92 -18.71
CA GLU A 35 2.84 -16.67 -18.82
C GLU A 35 2.50 -17.43 -17.53
N THR A 36 3.44 -18.18 -16.98
CA THR A 36 3.19 -19.02 -15.79
C THR A 36 2.75 -18.19 -14.59
N ARG A 37 3.48 -17.12 -14.29
CA ARG A 37 3.16 -16.25 -13.15
C ARG A 37 1.91 -15.41 -13.38
N ALA A 38 1.71 -14.89 -14.59
CA ALA A 38 0.52 -14.13 -14.94
C ALA A 38 -0.75 -14.99 -14.78
N ILE A 39 -0.73 -16.24 -15.23
CA ILE A 39 -1.86 -17.16 -15.05
C ILE A 39 -2.12 -17.42 -13.56
N ALA A 40 -1.08 -17.63 -12.75
CA ALA A 40 -1.24 -17.79 -11.31
C ALA A 40 -1.89 -16.54 -10.67
N ILE A 41 -1.50 -15.34 -11.12
CA ILE A 41 -2.15 -14.08 -10.70
C ILE A 41 -3.62 -14.07 -11.10
N PHE A 42 -3.95 -14.41 -12.34
CA PHE A 42 -5.35 -14.42 -12.82
C PHE A 42 -6.20 -15.40 -12.03
N GLU A 43 -5.70 -16.62 -11.78
CA GLU A 43 -6.40 -17.63 -10.99
C GLU A 43 -6.62 -17.16 -9.55
N SER A 44 -5.66 -16.46 -8.95
CA SER A 44 -5.76 -15.94 -7.59
C SER A 44 -6.90 -14.94 -7.39
N LEU A 45 -7.31 -14.24 -8.45
CA LEU A 45 -8.39 -13.26 -8.40
C LEU A 45 -9.77 -13.89 -8.13
N TYR A 46 -9.90 -15.18 -8.30
CA TYR A 46 -11.14 -15.94 -8.05
C TYR A 46 -11.12 -16.70 -6.72
N VAL A 47 -10.03 -16.63 -5.99
CA VAL A 47 -9.95 -17.16 -4.63
C VAL A 47 -10.63 -16.19 -3.68
N ARG A 48 -11.40 -16.72 -2.72
CA ARG A 48 -12.10 -15.90 -1.74
C ARG A 48 -11.11 -15.06 -0.92
N ASN A 49 -11.46 -13.78 -0.70
CA ASN A 49 -10.69 -12.91 0.18
C ASN A 49 -10.70 -13.47 1.61
N LYS A 50 -9.53 -13.49 2.23
CA LYS A 50 -9.39 -13.70 3.67
C LYS A 50 -9.53 -12.36 4.40
N ALA A 51 -9.98 -12.39 5.65
CA ALA A 51 -9.96 -11.23 6.53
C ALA A 51 -8.55 -11.05 7.08
N SER A 52 -8.08 -9.81 7.14
CA SER A 52 -6.81 -9.45 7.76
C SER A 52 -7.01 -8.31 8.72
N VAL A 53 -6.44 -8.42 9.91
CA VAL A 53 -6.53 -7.42 10.95
C VAL A 53 -5.15 -7.06 11.47
N ARG A 54 -4.97 -5.80 11.88
CA ARG A 54 -3.81 -5.37 12.63
C ARG A 54 -4.14 -5.37 14.12
N VAL A 55 -3.33 -6.06 14.91
CA VAL A 55 -3.41 -6.04 16.36
C VAL A 55 -2.65 -4.81 16.89
N VAL A 56 -3.30 -4.03 17.72
CA VAL A 56 -2.74 -2.76 18.23
C VAL A 56 -1.69 -3.02 19.31
N ASP A 57 -2.03 -3.83 20.31
CA ASP A 57 -1.11 -4.24 21.36
C ASP A 57 -0.69 -5.69 21.14
N LEU A 58 0.58 -5.89 20.79
CA LEU A 58 1.11 -7.21 20.46
C LEU A 58 1.11 -8.16 21.67
N ASP A 59 1.09 -7.66 22.90
CA ASP A 59 0.97 -8.50 24.10
C ASP A 59 -0.38 -9.21 24.17
N GLN A 60 -1.40 -8.68 23.49
CA GLN A 60 -2.74 -9.26 23.40
C GLN A 60 -2.95 -10.16 22.18
N LYS A 61 -1.93 -10.26 21.30
CA LYS A 61 -2.08 -10.93 20.00
C LYS A 61 -2.50 -12.40 20.12
N GLU A 62 -1.87 -13.15 21.02
CA GLU A 62 -2.18 -14.58 21.18
C GLU A 62 -3.61 -14.80 21.70
N GLU A 63 -4.07 -14.00 22.65
CA GLU A 63 -5.45 -14.05 23.12
C GLU A 63 -6.46 -13.75 22.01
N ILE A 64 -6.21 -12.68 21.24
CA ILE A 64 -7.08 -12.29 20.14
C ILE A 64 -7.08 -13.36 19.04
N LYS A 65 -5.90 -13.92 18.71
CA LYS A 65 -5.77 -15.00 17.73
C LYS A 65 -6.62 -16.22 18.11
N GLU A 66 -6.55 -16.65 19.37
CA GLU A 66 -7.32 -17.77 19.88
C GLU A 66 -8.83 -17.49 19.83
N ARG A 67 -9.24 -16.33 20.33
CA ARG A 67 -10.66 -15.92 20.37
C ARG A 67 -11.28 -15.79 18.99
N LEU A 68 -10.54 -15.29 18.01
CA LEU A 68 -11.02 -15.13 16.64
C LEU A 68 -10.86 -16.40 15.81
N GLN A 69 -10.17 -17.41 16.32
CA GLN A 69 -9.77 -18.60 15.54
C GLN A 69 -9.01 -18.18 14.28
N ALA A 70 -8.10 -17.23 14.43
CA ALA A 70 -7.28 -16.69 13.38
C ALA A 70 -5.88 -17.32 13.38
N SER A 71 -5.11 -17.02 12.34
CA SER A 71 -3.72 -17.47 12.18
C SER A 71 -2.78 -16.29 12.08
N ASP A 72 -1.50 -16.50 12.40
CA ASP A 72 -0.47 -15.50 12.17
C ASP A 72 -0.30 -15.25 10.66
N SER A 73 -0.07 -14.00 10.28
CA SER A 73 0.32 -13.64 8.94
C SER A 73 1.75 -14.10 8.66
N LEU A 74 2.00 -14.58 7.45
CA LEU A 74 3.34 -14.89 6.96
C LEU A 74 4.10 -13.62 6.52
N LEU A 75 3.42 -12.49 6.38
CA LEU A 75 3.99 -11.24 5.90
C LEU A 75 4.29 -10.24 7.01
N ALA A 76 3.34 -10.01 7.92
CA ALA A 76 3.44 -8.96 8.93
C ALA A 76 3.23 -9.52 10.34
N SER A 77 4.17 -9.24 11.25
CA SER A 77 4.10 -9.68 12.64
C SER A 77 2.94 -9.06 13.43
N THR A 78 2.43 -7.94 12.97
CA THR A 78 1.28 -7.23 13.57
C THR A 78 -0.07 -7.80 13.12
N ALA A 79 -0.09 -8.67 12.10
CA ALA A 79 -1.31 -9.12 11.45
C ALA A 79 -1.75 -10.49 11.91
N LEU A 80 -3.07 -10.63 12.01
CA LEU A 80 -3.77 -11.91 12.06
C LEU A 80 -4.63 -12.05 10.81
N VAL A 81 -4.72 -13.26 10.28
CA VAL A 81 -5.51 -13.58 9.11
C VAL A 81 -6.55 -14.66 9.41
N LYS A 82 -7.72 -14.53 8.79
CA LYS A 82 -8.81 -15.48 8.95
C LYS A 82 -9.45 -15.73 7.58
N GLU A 83 -9.47 -16.99 7.15
CA GLU A 83 -9.99 -17.35 5.82
C GLU A 83 -11.50 -17.17 5.70
N ASN A 84 -12.22 -17.40 6.79
CA ASN A 84 -13.67 -17.29 6.83
C ASN A 84 -14.11 -16.51 8.05
N GLY A 85 -14.99 -15.53 7.85
CA GLY A 85 -15.64 -14.83 8.96
C GLY A 85 -15.56 -13.30 8.88
N TYR A 86 -16.28 -12.69 9.80
CA TYR A 86 -16.43 -11.25 9.91
C TYR A 86 -15.83 -10.77 11.23
N VAL A 87 -14.95 -9.79 11.18
CA VAL A 87 -14.18 -9.31 12.32
C VAL A 87 -14.57 -7.89 12.75
N ALA A 88 -15.12 -7.09 11.83
CA ALA A 88 -15.49 -5.69 12.11
C ALA A 88 -16.57 -5.52 13.18
N GLY A 89 -17.41 -6.52 13.37
CA GLY A 89 -18.44 -6.53 14.41
C GLY A 89 -17.96 -7.03 15.78
N SER A 90 -16.70 -7.44 15.91
CA SER A 90 -16.18 -7.97 17.15
C SER A 90 -16.01 -6.86 18.20
N ASP A 91 -16.08 -7.24 19.48
CA ASP A 91 -15.83 -6.30 20.57
C ASP A 91 -14.39 -5.74 20.53
N TYR A 92 -13.44 -6.53 20.06
CA TYR A 92 -12.05 -6.09 19.91
C TYR A 92 -11.91 -4.91 18.92
N PHE A 93 -12.68 -4.93 17.83
CA PHE A 93 -12.71 -3.82 16.88
C PHE A 93 -13.27 -2.55 17.53
N LYS A 94 -14.43 -2.67 18.18
CA LYS A 94 -15.08 -1.54 18.86
C LYS A 94 -14.24 -0.94 19.98
N GLN A 95 -13.49 -1.77 20.69
CA GLN A 95 -12.59 -1.37 21.77
C GLN A 95 -11.26 -0.80 21.28
N GLY A 96 -11.01 -0.78 19.98
CA GLY A 96 -9.74 -0.30 19.41
C GLY A 96 -8.56 -1.22 19.64
N LYS A 97 -8.78 -2.51 19.93
CA LYS A 97 -7.72 -3.51 20.15
C LYS A 97 -7.19 -4.11 18.86
N LEU A 98 -7.98 -4.02 17.80
CA LEU A 98 -7.59 -4.37 16.44
C LEU A 98 -8.28 -3.45 15.44
N THR A 99 -7.77 -3.43 14.21
CA THR A 99 -8.39 -2.73 13.11
C THR A 99 -8.26 -3.55 11.83
N ILE A 100 -9.20 -3.35 10.89
CA ILE A 100 -9.16 -4.06 9.62
C ILE A 100 -8.09 -3.39 8.75
N GLN A 101 -7.12 -4.18 8.32
CA GLN A 101 -6.04 -3.73 7.45
C GLN A 101 -5.42 -4.93 6.75
N ASP A 102 -5.22 -4.82 5.43
CA ASP A 102 -4.53 -5.90 4.71
C ASP A 102 -3.12 -6.11 5.27
N GLU A 103 -2.68 -7.34 5.29
CA GLU A 103 -1.36 -7.69 5.85
C GLU A 103 -0.20 -7.01 5.10
N THR A 104 -0.37 -6.71 3.80
CA THR A 104 0.63 -5.99 3.01
C THR A 104 0.76 -4.53 3.44
N SER A 105 -0.36 -3.88 3.69
CA SER A 105 -0.39 -2.49 4.17
C SER A 105 0.26 -2.32 5.54
N GLN A 106 0.29 -3.38 6.35
CA GLN A 106 0.92 -3.37 7.68
C GLN A 106 2.44 -3.37 7.63
N LEU A 107 3.05 -3.61 6.46
CA LEU A 107 4.49 -3.53 6.28
C LEU A 107 5.02 -2.10 6.10
N VAL A 108 4.13 -1.15 5.83
CA VAL A 108 4.52 0.23 5.48
C VAL A 108 5.06 1.01 6.67
N ALA A 109 4.30 1.08 7.77
CA ALA A 109 4.72 1.85 8.93
C ALA A 109 6.07 1.39 9.51
N PRO A 110 6.34 0.08 9.66
CA PRO A 110 7.65 -0.38 10.10
C PRO A 110 8.81 0.05 9.20
N ALA A 111 8.58 0.15 7.89
CA ALA A 111 9.61 0.57 6.93
C ALA A 111 10.08 2.01 7.14
N LEU A 112 9.28 2.85 7.75
CA LEU A 112 9.64 4.24 8.04
C LEU A 112 10.58 4.39 9.25
N GLU A 113 10.68 3.38 10.11
CA GLU A 113 11.51 3.43 11.32
C GLU A 113 11.24 4.69 12.18
N ILE A 114 9.95 4.97 12.43
CA ILE A 114 9.51 6.16 13.15
C ILE A 114 10.04 6.16 14.57
N GLN A 115 10.64 7.28 14.97
CA GLN A 115 11.09 7.53 16.33
C GLN A 115 10.03 8.30 17.12
N ALA A 116 10.08 8.21 18.44
CA ALA A 116 9.05 8.75 19.35
C ALA A 116 8.74 10.25 19.16
N SER A 117 9.74 11.04 18.78
CA SER A 117 9.63 12.51 18.63
C SER A 117 9.59 12.98 17.18
N ASP A 118 9.47 12.06 16.20
CA ASP A 118 9.51 12.42 14.78
C ASP A 118 8.34 13.32 14.37
N GLN A 119 8.62 14.23 13.45
CA GLN A 119 7.62 14.93 12.67
C GLN A 119 7.39 14.14 11.38
N VAL A 120 6.19 13.62 11.24
CA VAL A 120 5.82 12.70 10.17
C VAL A 120 4.80 13.34 9.23
N LEU A 121 4.96 13.15 7.93
CA LEU A 121 3.96 13.50 6.92
C LEU A 121 3.39 12.23 6.32
N ASP A 122 2.06 12.14 6.28
CA ASP A 122 1.32 11.17 5.47
C ASP A 122 0.66 11.93 4.32
N ALA A 123 1.28 11.88 3.15
CA ALA A 123 0.94 12.77 2.03
C ALA A 123 -0.38 12.42 1.33
N CYS A 124 -0.83 11.15 1.42
CA CYS A 124 -2.05 10.65 0.78
C CYS A 124 -2.76 9.71 1.77
N ALA A 125 -3.30 10.28 2.86
CA ALA A 125 -3.53 9.55 4.10
C ALA A 125 -4.82 8.72 4.16
N ALA A 126 -5.89 9.16 3.48
CA ALA A 126 -7.18 8.48 3.64
C ALA A 126 -7.18 7.04 3.09
N PRO A 127 -7.87 6.12 3.73
CA PRO A 127 -8.78 6.28 4.87
C PRO A 127 -8.13 6.31 6.26
N GLY A 128 -6.80 6.21 6.37
CA GLY A 128 -6.08 6.42 7.62
C GLY A 128 -5.53 5.17 8.32
N GLY A 129 -5.64 3.99 7.71
CA GLY A 129 -5.11 2.76 8.30
C GLY A 129 -3.59 2.82 8.54
N LYS A 130 -2.84 3.31 7.59
CA LYS A 130 -1.38 3.51 7.71
C LYS A 130 -1.06 4.68 8.63
N THR A 131 -1.86 5.75 8.60
CA THR A 131 -1.72 6.92 9.46
C THR A 131 -1.76 6.53 10.94
N VAL A 132 -2.81 5.80 11.35
CA VAL A 132 -2.97 5.37 12.74
C VAL A 132 -1.91 4.34 13.15
N HIS A 133 -1.45 3.51 12.23
CA HIS A 133 -0.34 2.60 12.48
C HIS A 133 0.95 3.37 12.77
N MET A 134 1.28 4.36 11.94
CA MET A 134 2.44 5.23 12.19
C MET A 134 2.34 6.00 13.51
N ALA A 135 1.13 6.48 13.85
CA ALA A 135 0.90 7.20 15.10
C ALA A 135 1.18 6.35 16.33
N SER A 136 1.03 5.04 16.25
CA SER A 136 1.30 4.12 17.37
C SER A 136 2.76 4.12 17.82
N TYR A 137 3.69 4.57 16.97
CA TYR A 137 5.12 4.67 17.30
C TYR A 137 5.50 6.01 17.94
N LEU A 138 4.62 7.00 17.90
CA LEU A 138 4.91 8.34 18.42
C LEU A 138 4.58 8.45 19.91
N ILE A 139 5.37 9.25 20.63
CA ILE A 139 5.13 9.66 22.01
C ILE A 139 4.81 11.15 22.05
N ASP A 140 5.76 11.98 21.69
CA ASP A 140 5.61 13.45 21.61
C ASP A 140 5.73 14.00 20.19
N GLY A 141 6.05 13.16 19.22
CA GLY A 141 6.00 13.49 17.81
C GLY A 141 4.57 13.64 17.27
N LYS A 142 4.46 14.12 16.04
CA LYS A 142 3.17 14.39 15.38
C LYS A 142 3.18 13.88 13.95
N ILE A 143 1.97 13.55 13.46
CA ILE A 143 1.72 13.27 12.05
C ILE A 143 0.83 14.37 11.48
N THR A 144 1.26 14.92 10.35
CA THR A 144 0.39 15.72 9.47
C THR A 144 -0.12 14.80 8.38
N ALA A 145 -1.44 14.59 8.34
CA ALA A 145 -2.11 13.70 7.42
C ALA A 145 -2.90 14.51 6.39
N LEU A 146 -2.58 14.32 5.12
CA LEU A 146 -3.16 15.07 4.01
C LEU A 146 -4.13 14.23 3.19
N ASP A 147 -5.17 14.86 2.70
CA ASP A 147 -6.02 14.34 1.64
C ASP A 147 -6.62 15.50 0.85
N LEU A 148 -7.00 15.23 -0.41
CA LEU A 148 -7.66 16.21 -1.28
C LEU A 148 -9.07 16.57 -0.81
N TYR A 149 -9.74 15.66 -0.09
CA TYR A 149 -11.17 15.76 0.24
C TYR A 149 -11.41 15.75 1.73
N ASN A 150 -12.12 16.76 2.24
CA ASN A 150 -12.45 16.87 3.67
C ASN A 150 -13.23 15.67 4.21
N HIS A 151 -14.17 15.10 3.46
CA HIS A 151 -14.91 13.93 3.93
C HIS A 151 -14.04 12.72 4.18
N LYS A 152 -12.93 12.60 3.46
CA LYS A 152 -11.93 11.53 3.69
C LYS A 152 -11.08 11.79 4.93
N LEU A 153 -10.81 13.04 5.25
CA LEU A 153 -10.12 13.40 6.50
C LEU A 153 -10.93 13.02 7.73
N LEU A 154 -12.25 13.06 7.67
CA LEU A 154 -13.13 12.61 8.76
C LEU A 154 -12.96 11.10 9.04
N LEU A 155 -12.71 10.30 8.03
CA LEU A 155 -12.43 8.86 8.19
C LEU A 155 -11.13 8.62 8.99
N ILE A 156 -10.12 9.43 8.73
CA ILE A 156 -8.84 9.38 9.46
C ILE A 156 -9.09 9.71 10.93
N GLN A 157 -9.85 10.75 11.20
CA GLN A 157 -10.20 11.19 12.57
C GLN A 157 -11.00 10.14 13.33
N GLU A 158 -11.99 9.51 12.69
CA GLU A 158 -12.77 8.43 13.28
C GLU A 158 -11.90 7.24 13.68
N ASN A 159 -11.02 6.80 12.79
CA ASN A 159 -10.07 5.72 13.08
C ASN A 159 -9.11 6.10 14.20
N ALA A 160 -8.60 7.33 14.18
CA ALA A 160 -7.69 7.83 15.21
C ALA A 160 -8.35 7.86 16.59
N ASN A 161 -9.61 8.29 16.67
CA ASN A 161 -10.37 8.31 17.91
C ASN A 161 -10.61 6.90 18.45
N ARG A 162 -11.03 5.98 17.58
CA ARG A 162 -11.29 4.59 17.96
C ARG A 162 -10.03 3.90 18.48
N LEU A 163 -8.88 4.17 17.87
CA LEU A 163 -7.60 3.56 18.23
C LEU A 163 -6.79 4.34 19.29
N GLY A 164 -7.32 5.46 19.76
CA GLY A 164 -6.71 6.21 20.87
C GLY A 164 -5.45 7.01 20.49
N VAL A 165 -5.29 7.39 19.22
CA VAL A 165 -4.11 8.12 18.71
C VAL A 165 -4.45 9.50 18.12
N ALA A 166 -5.66 10.00 18.35
CA ALA A 166 -6.14 11.26 17.76
C ALA A 166 -5.29 12.47 18.16
N ASP A 167 -4.72 12.47 19.36
CA ASP A 167 -3.86 13.54 19.88
C ASP A 167 -2.52 13.67 19.12
N LYS A 168 -2.14 12.65 18.35
CA LYS A 168 -0.88 12.61 17.60
C LYS A 168 -1.04 12.94 16.13
N ILE A 169 -2.27 13.16 15.65
CA ILE A 169 -2.58 13.34 14.24
C ILE A 169 -3.26 14.68 14.00
N GLU A 170 -2.68 15.49 13.13
CA GLU A 170 -3.34 16.66 12.53
C GLU A 170 -3.72 16.34 11.10
N THR A 171 -4.98 16.60 10.73
CA THR A 171 -5.46 16.45 9.37
C THR A 171 -5.48 17.81 8.66
N LYS A 172 -5.12 17.81 7.36
CA LYS A 172 -5.15 19.02 6.54
C LYS A 172 -5.60 18.67 5.11
N GLN A 173 -6.55 19.44 4.60
CA GLN A 173 -6.92 19.34 3.20
C GLN A 173 -5.86 20.03 2.35
N LEU A 174 -5.11 19.24 1.60
CA LEU A 174 -4.03 19.73 0.74
C LEU A 174 -3.74 18.69 -0.34
N ASP A 175 -3.46 19.17 -1.55
CA ASP A 175 -2.87 18.38 -2.61
C ASP A 175 -1.40 18.12 -2.27
N ALA A 176 -0.98 16.85 -2.27
CA ALA A 176 0.39 16.47 -1.92
C ALA A 176 1.46 17.09 -2.85
N ARG A 177 1.08 17.49 -4.07
CA ARG A 177 1.96 18.22 -5.00
C ARG A 177 2.30 19.62 -4.54
N LYS A 178 1.65 20.13 -3.48
CA LYS A 178 1.85 21.45 -2.90
C LYS A 178 2.57 21.43 -1.55
N VAL A 179 3.11 20.28 -1.15
CA VAL A 179 3.77 20.11 0.15
C VAL A 179 4.95 21.06 0.31
N SER A 180 5.83 21.15 -0.69
CA SER A 180 7.03 21.99 -0.61
C SER A 180 6.71 23.47 -0.40
N GLU A 181 5.73 24.01 -1.12
CA GLU A 181 5.34 25.41 -0.99
C GLU A 181 4.58 25.70 0.31
N THR A 182 3.93 24.68 0.88
CA THR A 182 3.13 24.83 2.10
C THR A 182 3.97 24.71 3.36
N PHE A 183 4.87 23.73 3.43
CA PHE A 183 5.63 23.42 4.64
C PHE A 183 7.07 23.89 4.61
N GLY A 184 7.63 24.17 3.42
CA GLY A 184 9.02 24.58 3.27
C GLY A 184 10.02 23.43 3.49
N PRO A 185 11.33 23.78 3.53
CA PRO A 185 12.40 22.79 3.68
C PRO A 185 12.48 22.22 5.11
N ASP A 186 13.01 21.00 5.22
CA ASP A 186 13.38 20.35 6.48
C ASP A 186 12.24 20.24 7.51
N ALA A 187 10.99 20.17 7.04
CA ALA A 187 9.82 20.15 7.92
C ALA A 187 9.55 18.76 8.55
N PHE A 188 10.00 17.69 7.90
CA PHE A 188 9.64 16.33 8.31
C PHE A 188 10.86 15.42 8.41
N ASP A 189 10.82 14.55 9.42
CA ASP A 189 11.78 13.46 9.64
C ASP A 189 11.46 12.25 8.79
N LYS A 190 10.18 11.93 8.66
CA LYS A 190 9.65 10.78 7.93
C LYS A 190 8.47 11.22 7.07
N VAL A 191 8.42 10.71 5.84
CA VAL A 191 7.31 10.97 4.92
C VAL A 191 6.83 9.66 4.33
N LEU A 192 5.52 9.43 4.39
CA LEU A 192 4.87 8.37 3.64
C LEU A 192 4.17 8.97 2.42
N VAL A 193 4.46 8.41 1.26
CA VAL A 193 3.70 8.61 0.02
C VAL A 193 3.07 7.27 -0.35
N ASP A 194 1.88 7.02 0.20
CA ASP A 194 1.02 5.91 -0.24
C ASP A 194 0.22 6.42 -1.44
N ALA A 195 0.81 6.28 -2.62
CA ALA A 195 0.47 7.08 -3.78
C ALA A 195 -0.89 6.74 -4.39
N PRO A 196 -1.59 7.72 -4.96
CA PRO A 196 -2.71 7.44 -5.85
C PRO A 196 -2.19 6.58 -7.01
N CYS A 197 -2.88 5.48 -7.28
CA CYS A 197 -2.44 4.49 -8.26
C CYS A 197 -3.62 3.82 -8.95
N SER A 198 -3.34 2.96 -9.92
CA SER A 198 -4.37 2.21 -10.66
C SER A 198 -5.17 1.25 -9.76
N GLY A 199 -4.57 0.78 -8.68
CA GLY A 199 -5.20 -0.19 -7.80
C GLY A 199 -5.22 -1.61 -8.36
N ILE A 200 -4.43 -1.93 -9.37
CA ILE A 200 -4.45 -3.24 -10.05
C ILE A 200 -4.16 -4.40 -9.07
N GLY A 201 -3.48 -4.15 -7.96
CA GLY A 201 -3.30 -5.14 -6.89
C GLY A 201 -4.56 -5.44 -6.06
N LEU A 202 -5.64 -4.68 -6.23
CA LEU A 202 -6.89 -4.79 -5.47
C LEU A 202 -8.04 -5.45 -6.24
N ILE A 203 -7.81 -5.98 -7.43
CA ILE A 203 -8.90 -6.48 -8.31
C ILE A 203 -9.75 -7.55 -7.62
N ARG A 204 -9.15 -8.42 -6.80
CA ARG A 204 -9.89 -9.46 -6.07
C ARG A 204 -10.99 -8.85 -5.18
N ARG A 205 -10.68 -7.76 -4.48
CA ARG A 205 -11.62 -7.08 -3.58
C ARG A 205 -12.47 -6.03 -4.28
N LYS A 206 -11.94 -5.44 -5.34
CA LYS A 206 -12.56 -4.34 -6.10
C LYS A 206 -12.52 -4.67 -7.59
N PRO A 207 -13.32 -5.64 -8.05
CA PRO A 207 -13.25 -6.13 -9.43
C PRO A 207 -13.57 -5.06 -10.49
N ASP A 208 -14.28 -4.01 -10.13
CA ASP A 208 -14.61 -2.92 -11.06
C ASP A 208 -13.37 -2.15 -11.55
N ILE A 209 -12.27 -2.20 -10.84
CA ILE A 209 -11.01 -1.55 -11.23
C ILE A 209 -10.57 -1.99 -12.64
N LYS A 210 -10.75 -3.25 -12.99
CA LYS A 210 -10.36 -3.79 -14.30
C LYS A 210 -11.09 -3.14 -15.49
N TYR A 211 -12.23 -2.52 -15.25
CA TYR A 211 -13.03 -1.85 -16.30
C TYR A 211 -12.79 -0.35 -16.37
N ASN A 212 -12.21 0.24 -15.34
CA ASN A 212 -12.07 1.69 -15.18
C ASN A 212 -10.72 2.23 -15.64
N LYS A 213 -9.81 1.37 -16.13
CA LYS A 213 -8.45 1.73 -16.51
C LYS A 213 -8.12 1.23 -17.92
N ASP A 214 -7.17 1.90 -18.55
CA ASP A 214 -6.53 1.46 -19.78
C ASP A 214 -5.02 1.82 -19.75
N ASN A 215 -4.30 1.49 -20.82
CA ASN A 215 -2.85 1.75 -20.87
C ASN A 215 -2.45 3.23 -20.76
N ALA A 216 -3.30 4.15 -21.20
CA ALA A 216 -3.01 5.59 -21.14
C ALA A 216 -3.02 6.11 -19.70
N ASP A 217 -3.82 5.50 -18.82
CA ASP A 217 -3.94 5.90 -17.42
C ASP A 217 -2.65 5.68 -16.64
N PHE A 218 -1.83 4.70 -17.00
CA PHE A 218 -0.57 4.41 -16.29
C PHE A 218 0.44 5.54 -16.46
N ALA A 219 0.55 6.14 -17.64
CA ALA A 219 1.43 7.28 -17.87
C ALA A 219 0.98 8.52 -17.07
N SER A 220 -0.32 8.77 -17.02
CA SER A 220 -0.89 9.88 -16.25
C SER A 220 -0.69 9.69 -14.75
N LEU A 221 -0.89 8.46 -14.25
CA LEU A 221 -0.66 8.12 -12.84
C LEU A 221 0.82 8.23 -12.46
N GLN A 222 1.72 7.75 -13.30
CA GLN A 222 3.16 7.88 -13.10
C GLN A 222 3.56 9.35 -12.98
N ALA A 223 3.04 10.22 -13.84
CA ALA A 223 3.31 11.66 -13.79
C ALA A 223 2.90 12.27 -12.44
N VAL A 224 1.70 11.94 -11.96
CA VAL A 224 1.21 12.42 -10.64
C VAL A 224 2.06 11.89 -9.50
N GLN A 225 2.42 10.62 -9.53
CA GLN A 225 3.26 9.98 -8.52
C GLN A 225 4.62 10.65 -8.42
N LEU A 226 5.25 10.96 -9.55
CA LEU A 226 6.52 11.67 -9.61
C LEU A 226 6.41 13.13 -9.14
N GLU A 227 5.33 13.83 -9.49
CA GLU A 227 5.07 15.18 -8.99
C GLU A 227 4.93 15.23 -7.47
N ILE A 228 4.24 14.26 -6.88
CA ILE A 228 4.10 14.15 -5.42
C ILE A 228 5.47 13.93 -4.78
N LEU A 229 6.25 12.97 -5.27
CA LEU A 229 7.59 12.70 -4.75
C LEU A 229 8.51 13.91 -4.88
N ASP A 230 8.47 14.64 -6.00
CA ASP A 230 9.25 15.84 -6.22
C ASP A 230 8.90 16.95 -5.21
N SER A 231 7.62 17.09 -4.86
CA SER A 231 7.20 18.06 -3.85
C SER A 231 7.59 17.65 -2.44
N VAL A 232 7.25 16.43 -2.02
CA VAL A 232 7.50 16.00 -0.63
C VAL A 232 9.00 15.91 -0.31
N CYS A 233 9.84 15.54 -1.29
CA CYS A 233 11.26 15.38 -1.05
C CYS A 233 11.96 16.69 -0.65
N GLN A 234 11.40 17.84 -1.04
CA GLN A 234 11.92 19.15 -0.67
C GLN A 234 11.65 19.50 0.80
N SER A 235 10.71 18.82 1.44
CA SER A 235 10.35 19.05 2.84
C SER A 235 10.91 18.01 3.80
N VAL A 236 11.66 17.05 3.32
CA VAL A 236 12.34 16.03 4.14
C VAL A 236 13.70 16.59 4.58
N ARG A 237 14.00 16.48 5.87
CA ARG A 237 15.31 16.87 6.39
C ARG A 237 16.42 15.92 5.93
N LYS A 238 17.66 16.35 6.05
CA LYS A 238 18.83 15.47 5.83
C LYS A 238 18.75 14.26 6.77
N ASP A 239 19.10 13.10 6.27
CA ASP A 239 18.97 11.79 6.93
C ASP A 239 17.52 11.33 7.16
N GLY A 240 16.54 12.12 6.72
CA GLY A 240 15.13 11.76 6.75
C GLY A 240 14.79 10.68 5.72
N ILE A 241 13.67 10.02 5.94
CA ILE A 241 13.22 8.85 5.16
C ILE A 241 11.91 9.18 4.43
N ILE A 242 11.83 8.77 3.18
CA ILE A 242 10.57 8.68 2.42
C ILE A 242 10.29 7.21 2.17
N VAL A 243 9.08 6.76 2.46
CA VAL A 243 8.55 5.50 1.97
C VAL A 243 7.53 5.79 0.88
N TYR A 244 7.70 5.18 -0.28
CA TYR A 244 6.78 5.23 -1.41
C TYR A 244 6.13 3.86 -1.55
N SER A 245 4.80 3.82 -1.50
CA SER A 245 4.02 2.58 -1.60
C SER A 245 2.84 2.73 -2.55
N THR A 246 2.42 1.63 -3.14
CA THR A 246 1.24 1.55 -4.00
C THR A 246 0.50 0.23 -3.77
N CYS A 247 -0.78 0.21 -4.09
CA CYS A 247 -1.58 -1.01 -4.18
C CYS A 247 -1.72 -1.50 -5.63
N THR A 248 -0.67 -1.34 -6.41
CA THR A 248 -0.59 -1.84 -7.79
C THR A 248 0.61 -2.75 -7.97
N ILE A 249 0.56 -3.61 -8.98
CA ILE A 249 1.64 -4.51 -9.36
C ILE A 249 2.23 -4.16 -10.74
N ILE A 250 1.90 -2.99 -11.26
CA ILE A 250 2.34 -2.51 -12.56
C ILE A 250 3.67 -1.75 -12.41
N SER A 251 4.71 -2.17 -13.12
CA SER A 251 6.07 -1.62 -12.99
C SER A 251 6.16 -0.13 -13.29
N GLU A 252 5.34 0.40 -14.18
CA GLU A 252 5.28 1.83 -14.52
C GLU A 252 4.95 2.70 -13.31
N GLU A 253 4.20 2.16 -12.35
CA GLU A 253 3.81 2.84 -11.12
C GLU A 253 4.76 2.55 -9.94
N ASN A 254 5.63 1.57 -10.08
CA ASN A 254 6.47 1.02 -9.02
C ASN A 254 7.97 1.24 -9.33
N THR A 255 8.65 0.25 -9.88
CA THR A 255 10.10 0.31 -10.13
C THR A 255 10.48 1.44 -11.08
N GLU A 256 9.69 1.76 -12.06
CA GLU A 256 9.96 2.88 -12.96
C GLU A 256 9.87 4.24 -12.25
N VAL A 257 8.90 4.42 -11.35
CA VAL A 257 8.82 5.62 -10.52
C VAL A 257 10.05 5.75 -9.63
N VAL A 258 10.46 4.66 -8.98
CA VAL A 258 11.65 4.61 -8.14
C VAL A 258 12.91 5.02 -8.94
N GLN A 259 13.10 4.42 -10.10
CA GLN A 259 14.26 4.69 -10.97
C GLN A 259 14.31 6.14 -11.44
N GLN A 260 13.17 6.67 -11.89
CA GLN A 260 13.08 8.06 -12.36
C GLN A 260 13.30 9.07 -11.22
N PHE A 261 12.72 8.80 -10.04
CA PHE A 261 12.93 9.64 -8.87
C PHE A 261 14.41 9.72 -8.48
N LEU A 262 15.08 8.57 -8.37
CA LEU A 262 16.49 8.51 -8.01
C LEU A 262 17.41 9.15 -9.07
N ALA A 263 17.07 9.00 -10.35
CA ALA A 263 17.82 9.60 -11.45
C ALA A 263 17.78 11.13 -11.43
N THR A 264 16.67 11.70 -10.98
CA THR A 264 16.45 13.16 -10.95
C THR A 264 16.71 13.81 -9.59
N HIS A 265 16.95 13.00 -8.55
CA HIS A 265 17.19 13.47 -7.19
C HIS A 265 18.44 12.81 -6.59
N PRO A 266 19.65 13.22 -7.02
CA PRO A 266 20.91 12.59 -6.58
C PRO A 266 21.19 12.80 -5.08
N ASN A 267 20.45 13.67 -4.41
CA ASN A 267 20.51 13.87 -2.96
C ASN A 267 19.71 12.81 -2.17
N PHE A 268 19.11 11.86 -2.86
CA PHE A 268 18.44 10.70 -2.26
C PHE A 268 19.09 9.39 -2.72
N GLU A 269 19.09 8.40 -1.84
CA GLU A 269 19.49 7.04 -2.16
C GLU A 269 18.40 6.05 -1.78
N LEU A 270 18.35 4.92 -2.48
CA LEU A 270 17.50 3.80 -2.11
C LEU A 270 18.07 3.14 -0.86
N VAL A 271 17.22 2.93 0.16
CA VAL A 271 17.55 2.12 1.33
C VAL A 271 16.86 0.77 1.18
N PRO A 272 17.61 -0.31 0.94
CA PRO A 272 17.00 -1.61 0.72
C PRO A 272 16.11 -2.05 1.88
N LEU A 273 14.96 -2.61 1.53
CA LEU A 273 14.06 -3.26 2.47
C LEU A 273 14.43 -4.73 2.58
N ASP A 274 14.22 -5.30 3.75
CA ASP A 274 14.44 -6.72 4.01
C ASP A 274 13.15 -7.40 4.46
N HIS A 275 13.08 -8.71 4.26
CA HIS A 275 11.99 -9.56 4.72
C HIS A 275 12.44 -11.01 4.68
N GLU A 276 11.96 -11.82 5.63
CA GLU A 276 12.30 -13.26 5.66
C GLU A 276 11.72 -14.05 4.47
N ARG A 277 10.70 -13.52 3.78
CA ARG A 277 10.15 -14.09 2.55
C ARG A 277 10.87 -13.49 1.34
N ASN A 278 11.92 -14.14 0.87
CA ASN A 278 12.76 -13.64 -0.23
C ASN A 278 12.00 -13.40 -1.53
N GLU A 279 10.93 -14.16 -1.78
CA GLU A 279 10.14 -14.07 -3.00
C GLU A 279 9.41 -12.72 -3.19
N ILE A 280 9.27 -11.92 -2.13
CA ILE A 280 8.70 -10.59 -2.22
C ILE A 280 9.73 -9.48 -2.39
N LEU A 281 11.01 -9.80 -2.34
CA LEU A 281 12.09 -8.83 -2.50
C LEU A 281 12.45 -8.67 -3.97
N LYS A 282 12.48 -7.43 -4.44
CA LYS A 282 12.83 -7.07 -5.82
C LYS A 282 13.65 -5.79 -5.84
N GLU A 283 14.96 -5.91 -6.17
CA GLU A 283 15.85 -4.75 -6.36
C GLU A 283 15.85 -3.76 -5.18
N GLY A 284 15.85 -4.29 -3.95
CA GLY A 284 15.81 -3.50 -2.73
C GLY A 284 14.40 -3.04 -2.29
N CYS A 285 13.38 -3.35 -3.08
CA CYS A 285 11.98 -3.04 -2.79
C CYS A 285 11.20 -4.29 -2.41
N ILE A 286 9.99 -4.11 -1.89
CA ILE A 286 9.03 -5.19 -1.67
C ILE A 286 7.97 -5.11 -2.77
N LEU A 287 7.75 -6.22 -3.47
CA LEU A 287 6.67 -6.40 -4.42
C LEU A 287 5.93 -7.70 -4.09
N ILE A 288 4.67 -7.56 -3.71
CA ILE A 288 3.80 -8.69 -3.39
C ILE A 288 2.72 -8.77 -4.45
N THR A 289 2.63 -9.92 -5.12
CA THR A 289 1.57 -10.20 -6.08
C THR A 289 0.51 -11.10 -5.45
N PRO A 290 -0.76 -11.01 -5.90
CA PRO A 290 -1.89 -11.63 -5.18
C PRO A 290 -1.84 -13.15 -5.04
N GLU A 291 -1.12 -13.85 -5.90
CA GLU A 291 -1.03 -15.32 -5.89
C GLU A 291 -0.10 -15.86 -4.81
N LEU A 292 0.80 -15.02 -4.26
CA LEU A 292 1.82 -15.50 -3.32
C LEU A 292 1.26 -15.86 -1.95
N TYR A 293 0.43 -14.99 -1.39
CA TYR A 293 -0.10 -15.13 -0.02
C TYR A 293 -1.60 -14.95 0.09
N GLY A 294 -2.30 -14.81 -1.03
CA GLY A 294 -3.73 -14.48 -1.04
C GLY A 294 -4.06 -13.11 -0.46
N SER A 295 -3.07 -12.23 -0.38
CA SER A 295 -3.19 -10.83 0.03
C SER A 295 -3.51 -9.93 -1.16
N ASP A 296 -3.62 -8.62 -0.90
CA ASP A 296 -3.58 -7.62 -1.98
C ASP A 296 -2.23 -7.67 -2.71
N GLY A 297 -2.21 -7.19 -3.95
CA GLY A 297 -0.96 -6.81 -4.60
C GLY A 297 -0.46 -5.50 -4.01
N PHE A 298 0.84 -5.38 -3.75
CA PHE A 298 1.39 -4.24 -3.04
C PHE A 298 2.87 -4.02 -3.36
N PHE A 299 3.30 -2.76 -3.31
CA PHE A 299 4.68 -2.37 -3.55
C PHE A 299 5.15 -1.38 -2.48
N ILE A 300 6.39 -1.54 -2.00
CA ILE A 300 7.00 -0.65 -1.01
C ILE A 300 8.45 -0.40 -1.39
N SER A 301 8.86 0.87 -1.35
CA SER A 301 10.24 1.31 -1.51
C SER A 301 10.61 2.36 -0.45
N ARG A 302 11.89 2.54 -0.20
CA ARG A 302 12.38 3.44 0.84
C ARG A 302 13.59 4.23 0.36
N PHE A 303 13.56 5.55 0.58
CA PHE A 303 14.62 6.47 0.21
C PHE A 303 15.11 7.22 1.43
N LYS A 304 16.39 7.57 1.43
CA LYS A 304 17.01 8.43 2.44
C LYS A 304 17.62 9.65 1.77
N ARG A 305 17.38 10.82 2.35
CA ARG A 305 18.09 12.04 1.94
C ARG A 305 19.51 12.02 2.50
N ILE A 306 20.51 12.09 1.62
CA ILE A 306 21.93 12.01 1.96
C ILE A 306 22.67 13.36 1.92
N SER A 307 22.07 14.38 1.31
CA SER A 307 22.69 15.72 1.23
C SER A 307 21.67 16.86 1.08
#